data_1bb1da33005ad95c1219618520316c01
#
_entry.id   1bb1da33005ad95c1219618520316c01
#
_cell.length_a   1.000
_cell.length_b   1.000
_cell.length_c   1.000
_cell.angle_alpha   90.00
_cell.angle_beta   90.00
_cell.angle_gamma   90.00
#
_symmetry.space_group_name_H-M   'P 1'
#
loop_
_entity.id
_entity.type
_entity.pdbx_description
1 polymer ?
#
loop_
_entity_poly.entity_id
_entity_poly.type
_entity_poly.pdbx_seq_one_letter_code
_entity_poly.pdbx_strand_id
1 'polypeptide(L)'
;MNQDQELVRSSYREQEKTNFKFDQKQQLNVQGKIGERITVSLDQNSERDFDWENTIRVDYQGEDDDILQKLEMGNISLNLPSTEFVTFSGQNKGLFGVKALSKLGPVNITSIASLEKTKKQSQKYKGTSELKLNQIQDYDYRKNLYFFIHEWFRNGSSDTIEDTGFTLSIPSYYPLVNGLHPIGNVVIRNFELYKIDASNNPQADPGTAYIDPNDLSLYPDKSKEGAFIRLERGSDYSINEDLGFIRMRNSLQNEIIAAHFQLVDRATGQLIIQIGEGVSEQNSNLVLKMIKAQSSHPNHPAWDLMFKNVYSMGSTNIDSQSLEVSIIDNFSTPISDRADNGNTFLNLFGLDNFNQSGASTPDEVIDFNNPNIVNLQTGEIHLPALLPFVSNDDIVGGNENSDLFEFLQEGKMYTSSNRTEYTGDSRFTLNVNYTNPTSTINLGLSLIHISEPTRLSLI
;
A
#
# COMPACT_ATOMS: atom_id res chain seq x y z
N MET A 1 19.93 -47.43 -64.09
CA MET A 1 20.48 -46.29 -63.32
C MET A 1 19.41 -45.85 -62.37
N ASN A 2 19.51 -46.39 -61.21
CA ASN A 2 18.56 -46.05 -60.08
C ASN A 2 19.30 -45.04 -59.23
N GLN A 3 18.62 -43.93 -58.92
CA GLN A 3 18.99 -43.04 -57.84
C GLN A 3 18.01 -43.24 -56.71
N ASP A 4 18.53 -43.84 -55.66
CA ASP A 4 17.84 -43.91 -54.39
C ASP A 4 17.93 -42.55 -53.70
N GLN A 5 16.77 -41.96 -53.43
CA GLN A 5 16.65 -40.81 -52.55
C GLN A 5 16.35 -41.34 -51.12
N GLU A 6 17.32 -41.31 -50.26
CA GLU A 6 17.17 -41.50 -48.83
C GLU A 6 16.44 -40.31 -48.23
N LEU A 7 15.24 -40.58 -47.73
CA LEU A 7 14.47 -39.66 -46.90
C LEU A 7 15.02 -39.75 -45.46
N VAL A 8 15.86 -38.77 -45.12
CA VAL A 8 16.27 -38.58 -43.73
C VAL A 8 15.06 -38.00 -42.94
N ARG A 9 14.37 -38.84 -42.22
CA ARG A 9 13.39 -38.42 -41.20
C ARG A 9 14.16 -38.01 -39.94
N SER A 10 14.40 -36.73 -39.76
CA SER A 10 14.82 -36.19 -38.47
C SER A 10 13.59 -36.10 -37.56
N SER A 11 13.43 -37.07 -36.68
CA SER A 11 12.48 -36.97 -35.59
C SER A 11 13.05 -36.05 -34.49
N TYR A 12 12.74 -34.78 -34.52
CA TYR A 12 12.89 -33.92 -33.36
C TYR A 12 11.81 -34.30 -32.38
N ARG A 13 12.14 -35.13 -31.41
CA ARG A 13 11.41 -35.20 -30.14
C ARG A 13 11.76 -33.94 -29.38
N GLU A 14 10.90 -32.93 -29.43
CA GLU A 14 10.83 -31.91 -28.41
C GLU A 14 10.50 -32.61 -27.12
N GLN A 15 11.50 -32.77 -26.25
CA GLN A 15 11.26 -33.06 -24.86
C GLN A 15 10.66 -31.78 -24.26
N GLU A 16 9.36 -31.75 -24.09
CA GLU A 16 8.71 -30.78 -23.18
C GLU A 16 9.34 -30.98 -21.79
N LYS A 17 10.31 -30.10 -21.49
CA LYS A 17 10.78 -29.97 -20.12
C LYS A 17 9.68 -29.28 -19.33
N THR A 18 8.86 -30.07 -18.69
CA THR A 18 7.94 -29.58 -17.67
C THR A 18 8.78 -29.08 -16.51
N ASN A 19 9.12 -27.80 -16.52
CA ASN A 19 9.75 -27.15 -15.38
C ASN A 19 8.68 -26.92 -14.32
N PHE A 20 8.59 -27.81 -13.35
CA PHE A 20 7.85 -27.56 -12.12
C PHE A 20 8.62 -26.50 -11.32
N LYS A 21 8.17 -25.27 -11.39
CA LYS A 21 8.65 -24.19 -10.52
C LYS A 21 7.81 -24.23 -9.25
N PHE A 22 8.39 -24.75 -8.18
CA PHE A 22 7.76 -24.78 -6.88
C PHE A 22 8.18 -23.51 -6.11
N ASP A 23 7.33 -22.49 -6.12
CA ASP A 23 7.53 -21.28 -5.31
C ASP A 23 6.83 -21.53 -3.96
N GLN A 24 7.61 -21.95 -2.96
CA GLN A 24 7.12 -22.11 -1.59
C GLN A 24 7.47 -20.88 -0.79
N LYS A 25 6.45 -20.14 -0.34
CA LYS A 25 6.60 -19.02 0.57
C LYS A 25 6.42 -19.54 2.00
N GLN A 26 7.44 -19.32 2.82
CA GLN A 26 7.41 -19.69 4.23
C GLN A 26 7.63 -18.44 5.07
N GLN A 27 6.76 -18.23 6.06
CA GLN A 27 6.95 -17.23 7.11
C GLN A 27 6.97 -17.96 8.44
N LEU A 28 8.07 -17.79 9.18
CA LEU A 28 8.26 -18.37 10.49
C LEU A 28 8.44 -17.24 11.50
N ASN A 29 7.53 -17.15 12.45
CA ASN A 29 7.64 -16.24 13.59
C ASN A 29 7.73 -17.10 14.86
N VAL A 30 8.83 -16.97 15.57
CA VAL A 30 9.09 -17.70 16.83
C VAL A 30 9.42 -16.69 17.92
N GLN A 31 8.70 -16.73 19.02
CA GLN A 31 8.97 -15.91 20.18
C GLN A 31 9.21 -16.80 21.40
N GLY A 32 10.30 -16.56 22.09
CA GLY A 32 10.67 -17.27 23.32
C GLY A 32 11.04 -16.31 24.43
N LYS A 33 10.79 -16.72 25.69
CA LYS A 33 11.26 -15.99 26.88
C LYS A 33 12.36 -16.78 27.57
N ILE A 34 13.42 -16.08 27.96
CA ILE A 34 14.51 -16.62 28.76
C ILE A 34 14.46 -15.93 30.13
N GLY A 35 13.93 -16.64 31.13
CA GLY A 35 13.55 -16.03 32.39
C GLY A 35 12.37 -15.05 32.24
N GLU A 36 12.25 -14.09 33.16
CA GLU A 36 11.17 -13.09 33.12
C GLU A 36 11.52 -11.82 32.35
N ARG A 37 12.80 -11.61 32.09
CA ARG A 37 13.36 -10.32 31.62
C ARG A 37 13.84 -10.28 30.19
N ILE A 38 14.05 -11.44 29.54
CA ILE A 38 14.59 -11.50 28.18
C ILE A 38 13.55 -12.13 27.24
N THR A 39 13.21 -11.42 26.20
CA THR A 39 12.38 -11.91 25.09
C THR A 39 13.22 -12.02 23.83
N VAL A 40 13.20 -13.16 23.18
CA VAL A 40 13.87 -13.39 21.89
C VAL A 40 12.79 -13.62 20.84
N SER A 41 12.82 -12.84 19.78
CA SER A 41 11.92 -12.98 18.64
C SER A 41 12.71 -13.28 17.39
N LEU A 42 12.23 -14.26 16.62
CA LEU A 42 12.77 -14.65 15.32
C LEU A 42 11.65 -14.48 14.29
N ASP A 43 11.87 -13.64 13.29
CA ASP A 43 10.94 -13.42 12.17
C ASP A 43 11.65 -13.72 10.85
N GLN A 44 11.34 -14.87 10.26
CA GLN A 44 11.91 -15.30 8.99
C GLN A 44 10.84 -15.33 7.91
N ASN A 45 11.12 -14.66 6.80
CA ASN A 45 10.31 -14.70 5.60
C ASN A 45 11.16 -15.16 4.41
N SER A 46 10.73 -16.24 3.73
CA SER A 46 11.47 -16.78 2.58
C SER A 46 11.51 -15.88 1.34
N GLU A 47 10.75 -14.78 1.32
CA GLU A 47 10.81 -13.78 0.24
C GLU A 47 11.95 -12.77 0.43
N ARG A 48 12.60 -12.76 1.59
CA ARG A 48 13.77 -11.93 1.86
C ARG A 48 15.01 -12.79 1.82
N ASP A 49 16.11 -12.25 1.29
CA ASP A 49 17.41 -12.86 1.47
C ASP A 49 17.62 -13.14 2.97
N PHE A 50 17.96 -14.39 3.29
CA PHE A 50 18.19 -14.80 4.66
C PHE A 50 19.40 -14.06 5.21
N ASP A 51 19.15 -12.97 5.91
CA ASP A 51 20.14 -12.25 6.69
C ASP A 51 19.72 -12.40 8.16
N TRP A 52 20.42 -13.23 8.90
CA TRP A 52 20.09 -13.50 10.30
C TRP A 52 20.09 -12.23 11.17
N GLU A 53 20.79 -11.20 10.72
CA GLU A 53 20.81 -9.88 11.34
C GLU A 53 19.47 -9.15 11.24
N ASN A 54 18.66 -9.47 10.25
CA ASN A 54 17.31 -8.90 10.05
C ASN A 54 16.21 -9.76 10.68
N THR A 55 16.58 -10.90 11.20
CA THR A 55 15.65 -11.95 11.59
C THR A 55 15.53 -12.11 13.10
N ILE A 56 16.59 -11.73 13.84
CA ILE A 56 16.66 -11.92 15.29
C ILE A 56 16.55 -10.58 16.01
N ARG A 57 15.67 -10.54 17.01
CA ARG A 57 15.55 -9.44 17.95
C ARG A 57 15.59 -9.98 19.37
N VAL A 58 16.34 -9.31 20.22
CA VAL A 58 16.44 -9.61 21.65
C VAL A 58 16.07 -8.35 22.43
N ASP A 59 15.06 -8.47 23.26
CA ASP A 59 14.57 -7.42 24.15
C ASP A 59 14.82 -7.84 25.61
N TYR A 60 15.55 -7.02 26.36
CA TYR A 60 15.71 -7.15 27.80
C TYR A 60 14.97 -6.02 28.49
N GLN A 61 14.20 -6.34 29.52
CA GLN A 61 13.47 -5.40 30.39
C GLN A 61 13.99 -5.52 31.82
N GLY A 62 14.60 -4.44 32.31
CA GLY A 62 15.01 -4.30 33.72
C GLY A 62 13.85 -3.87 34.60
N GLU A 63 14.07 -3.88 35.93
CA GLU A 63 13.16 -3.32 36.94
C GLU A 63 13.37 -1.81 37.10
N ASP A 64 12.41 -1.11 37.73
CA ASP A 64 12.44 0.36 37.86
C ASP A 64 13.65 0.92 38.61
N ASP A 65 14.29 0.11 39.47
CA ASP A 65 15.48 0.41 40.23
C ASP A 65 16.80 -0.09 39.63
N ASP A 66 16.73 -0.86 38.54
CA ASP A 66 17.91 -1.28 37.80
C ASP A 66 18.54 -0.08 37.06
N ILE A 67 19.85 -0.06 36.96
CA ILE A 67 20.58 0.94 36.17
C ILE A 67 20.27 0.77 34.68
N LEU A 68 20.19 -0.48 34.18
CA LEU A 68 19.82 -0.82 32.81
C LEU A 68 18.32 -1.11 32.74
N GLN A 69 17.56 -0.14 32.29
CA GLN A 69 16.11 -0.24 32.22
C GLN A 69 15.63 -1.08 31.03
N LYS A 70 16.30 -0.92 29.87
CA LYS A 70 15.93 -1.63 28.65
C LYS A 70 17.15 -1.82 27.75
N LEU A 71 17.25 -2.99 27.12
CA LEU A 71 18.22 -3.26 26.08
C LEU A 71 17.54 -3.94 24.91
N GLU A 72 17.60 -3.33 23.75
CA GLU A 72 17.09 -3.87 22.48
C GLU A 72 18.29 -4.16 21.57
N MET A 73 18.33 -5.37 21.00
CA MET A 73 19.37 -5.80 20.07
C MET A 73 18.74 -6.45 18.85
N GLY A 74 19.32 -6.25 17.69
CA GLY A 74 18.85 -6.82 16.42
C GLY A 74 18.37 -5.77 15.45
N ASN A 75 17.40 -6.14 14.63
CA ASN A 75 16.75 -5.19 13.72
C ASN A 75 15.78 -4.30 14.50
N ILE A 76 16.25 -3.20 14.98
CA ILE A 76 15.52 -2.28 15.86
C ILE A 76 15.34 -0.91 15.21
N SER A 77 14.31 -0.19 15.67
CA SER A 77 14.13 1.21 15.32
C SER A 77 15.04 2.09 16.17
N LEU A 78 15.99 2.76 15.53
CA LEU A 78 16.98 3.60 16.20
C LEU A 78 16.48 5.05 16.36
N ASN A 79 15.26 5.24 16.84
CA ASN A 79 14.72 6.56 17.10
C ASN A 79 15.22 7.05 18.48
N LEU A 80 15.77 8.26 18.48
CA LEU A 80 15.99 9.00 19.72
C LEU A 80 14.69 9.70 20.13
N PRO A 81 14.38 9.78 21.43
CA PRO A 81 13.25 10.59 21.89
C PRO A 81 13.46 12.04 21.42
N SER A 82 12.40 12.61 20.83
CA SER A 82 12.41 14.02 20.40
C SER A 82 12.56 14.90 21.64
N THR A 83 13.53 15.81 21.63
CA THR A 83 13.65 16.85 22.64
C THR A 83 13.13 18.17 22.05
N GLU A 84 12.77 19.13 22.92
CA GLU A 84 12.22 20.43 22.55
C GLU A 84 13.13 21.23 21.57
N PHE A 85 14.42 20.90 21.50
CA PHE A 85 15.42 21.60 20.71
C PHE A 85 16.09 20.79 19.59
N VAL A 86 15.88 19.47 19.54
CA VAL A 86 16.51 18.59 18.54
C VAL A 86 15.48 17.58 18.03
N THR A 87 15.05 17.81 16.80
CA THR A 87 14.23 16.83 16.06
C THR A 87 15.17 16.03 15.16
N PHE A 88 15.47 14.79 15.53
CA PHE A 88 16.23 13.89 14.67
C PHE A 88 15.27 13.21 13.68
N SER A 89 15.25 13.67 12.44
CA SER A 89 14.40 13.12 11.37
C SER A 89 15.08 11.98 10.57
N GLY A 90 16.10 11.36 11.11
CA GLY A 90 16.80 10.23 10.49
C GLY A 90 15.97 8.96 10.57
N GLN A 91 15.17 8.67 9.55
CA GLN A 91 14.49 7.38 9.42
C GLN A 91 15.47 6.31 8.92
N ASN A 92 16.20 5.69 9.80
CA ASN A 92 16.97 4.49 9.49
C ASN A 92 16.14 3.27 9.90
N LYS A 93 15.44 2.68 8.93
CA LYS A 93 14.72 1.41 9.11
C LYS A 93 15.67 0.25 8.80
N GLY A 94 15.69 -0.73 9.69
CA GLY A 94 16.34 -2.02 9.42
C GLY A 94 17.86 -2.01 9.57
N LEU A 95 18.42 -1.24 10.50
CA LEU A 95 19.80 -1.37 10.88
C LEU A 95 19.94 -2.37 12.03
N PHE A 96 20.90 -3.29 11.89
CA PHE A 96 21.30 -4.12 13.02
C PHE A 96 22.01 -3.25 14.05
N GLY A 97 21.49 -3.23 15.27
CA GLY A 97 22.04 -2.37 16.30
C GLY A 97 21.69 -2.81 17.71
N VAL A 98 22.19 -2.02 18.64
CA VAL A 98 21.91 -2.15 20.07
C VAL A 98 21.47 -0.79 20.58
N LYS A 99 20.33 -0.76 21.27
CA LYS A 99 19.81 0.42 21.96
C LYS A 99 19.68 0.10 23.44
N ALA A 100 20.33 0.87 24.29
CA ALA A 100 20.26 0.74 25.73
C ALA A 100 19.65 2.00 26.35
N LEU A 101 18.69 1.81 27.24
CA LEU A 101 18.13 2.82 28.11
C LEU A 101 18.65 2.58 29.52
N SER A 102 19.41 3.53 30.07
CA SER A 102 19.96 3.46 31.39
C SER A 102 19.51 4.64 32.24
N LYS A 103 19.26 4.39 33.54
CA LYS A 103 18.85 5.40 34.52
C LYS A 103 19.89 5.51 35.60
N LEU A 104 20.48 6.68 35.75
CA LEU A 104 21.45 7.00 36.79
C LEU A 104 20.87 8.12 37.66
N GLY A 105 20.17 7.76 38.73
CA GLY A 105 19.46 8.72 39.57
C GLY A 105 18.39 9.49 38.75
N PRO A 106 18.46 10.83 38.67
CA PRO A 106 17.52 11.63 37.88
C PRO A 106 17.85 11.71 36.38
N VAL A 107 18.95 11.08 35.92
CA VAL A 107 19.44 11.20 34.54
C VAL A 107 19.10 9.93 33.77
N ASN A 108 18.38 10.10 32.66
CA ASN A 108 18.10 9.04 31.68
C ASN A 108 19.11 9.14 30.54
N ILE A 109 19.78 8.04 30.24
CA ILE A 109 20.80 7.95 29.18
C ILE A 109 20.31 6.96 28.14
N THR A 110 20.19 7.42 26.89
CA THR A 110 19.90 6.54 25.74
C THR A 110 21.19 6.36 24.94
N SER A 111 21.68 5.13 24.85
CA SER A 111 22.86 4.79 24.07
C SER A 111 22.46 3.96 22.87
N ILE A 112 22.94 4.31 21.68
CA ILE A 112 22.65 3.61 20.43
C ILE A 112 23.98 3.30 19.74
N ALA A 113 24.15 2.04 19.34
CA ALA A 113 25.22 1.59 18.47
C ALA A 113 24.62 0.80 17.31
N SER A 114 24.91 1.17 16.08
CA SER A 114 24.40 0.49 14.89
C SER A 114 25.51 0.15 13.90
N LEU A 115 25.33 -0.97 13.19
CA LEU A 115 26.18 -1.39 12.10
C LEU A 115 25.43 -1.21 10.79
N GLU A 116 25.88 -0.29 9.95
CA GLU A 116 25.36 -0.13 8.59
C GLU A 116 26.21 -0.97 7.62
N LYS A 117 25.62 -2.00 7.04
CA LYS A 117 26.22 -2.72 5.92
C LYS A 117 25.76 -2.11 4.61
N THR A 118 26.60 -1.28 4.02
CA THR A 118 26.35 -0.77 2.67
C THR A 118 26.66 -1.87 1.66
N LYS A 119 25.63 -2.46 1.04
CA LYS A 119 25.84 -3.27 -0.16
C LYS A 119 26.24 -2.31 -1.29
N LYS A 120 27.49 -2.37 -1.73
CA LYS A 120 27.89 -1.72 -2.98
C LYS A 120 27.19 -2.43 -4.12
N GLN A 121 26.04 -1.92 -4.55
CA GLN A 121 25.47 -2.26 -5.85
C GLN A 121 26.22 -1.43 -6.90
N SER A 122 27.14 -2.05 -7.60
CA SER A 122 27.71 -1.48 -8.80
C SER A 122 26.72 -1.68 -9.93
N GLN A 123 25.85 -0.73 -10.15
CA GLN A 123 25.06 -0.67 -11.37
C GLN A 123 25.91 0.01 -12.43
N LYS A 124 26.29 -0.75 -13.47
CA LYS A 124 26.88 -0.18 -14.67
C LYS A 124 25.76 0.52 -15.45
N TYR A 125 25.61 1.80 -15.29
CA TYR A 125 24.77 2.63 -16.16
C TYR A 125 25.49 2.74 -17.52
N LYS A 126 24.99 2.03 -18.52
CA LYS A 126 25.23 2.42 -19.92
C LYS A 126 24.29 3.58 -20.18
N GLY A 127 24.81 4.71 -20.66
CA GLY A 127 24.06 5.95 -20.88
C GLY A 127 23.08 5.91 -22.08
N THR A 128 22.32 4.84 -22.20
CA THR A 128 21.13 4.71 -23.05
C THR A 128 19.95 4.56 -22.11
N SER A 129 18.98 5.46 -22.18
CA SER A 129 17.72 5.29 -21.50
C SER A 129 17.10 3.97 -21.99
N GLU A 130 17.04 2.99 -21.09
CA GLU A 130 16.49 1.68 -21.41
C GLU A 130 14.96 1.79 -21.34
N LEU A 131 14.31 1.53 -22.47
CA LEU A 131 12.87 1.43 -22.54
C LEU A 131 12.43 0.24 -21.69
N LYS A 132 11.63 0.48 -20.66
CA LYS A 132 11.01 -0.57 -19.85
C LYS A 132 9.61 -0.84 -20.39
N LEU A 133 9.34 -2.11 -20.58
CA LEU A 133 8.04 -2.63 -20.98
C LEU A 133 7.46 -3.36 -19.79
N ASN A 134 6.33 -2.91 -19.27
CA ASN A 134 5.62 -3.59 -18.21
C ASN A 134 4.21 -3.95 -18.67
N GLN A 135 3.84 -5.22 -18.49
CA GLN A 135 2.52 -5.76 -18.80
C GLN A 135 1.80 -6.08 -17.52
N ILE A 136 0.67 -5.43 -17.27
CA ILE A 136 -0.10 -5.52 -16.04
C ILE A 136 -1.45 -6.13 -16.41
N GLN A 137 -1.80 -7.24 -15.78
CA GLN A 137 -3.08 -7.88 -16.01
C GLN A 137 -4.19 -7.11 -15.27
N ASP A 138 -5.41 -7.22 -15.75
CA ASP A 138 -6.61 -6.58 -15.18
C ASP A 138 -6.87 -6.94 -13.70
N TYR A 139 -6.40 -8.11 -13.24
CA TYR A 139 -6.49 -8.55 -11.85
C TYR A 139 -5.29 -8.15 -10.96
N ASP A 140 -4.24 -7.54 -11.52
CA ASP A 140 -3.01 -7.20 -10.79
C ASP A 140 -3.06 -5.81 -10.13
N TYR A 141 -4.25 -5.41 -9.65
CA TYR A 141 -4.38 -4.17 -8.88
C TYR A 141 -3.60 -4.22 -7.55
N ARG A 142 -3.19 -3.05 -7.06
CA ARG A 142 -2.39 -2.88 -5.82
C ARG A 142 -3.22 -3.18 -4.59
N LYS A 143 -3.28 -4.47 -4.21
CA LYS A 143 -4.00 -4.93 -3.02
C LYS A 143 -3.38 -4.36 -1.74
N ASN A 144 -4.24 -4.06 -0.75
CA ASN A 144 -3.85 -3.70 0.61
C ASN A 144 -2.94 -2.45 0.72
N LEU A 145 -3.10 -1.48 -0.17
CA LEU A 145 -2.34 -0.24 -0.17
C LEU A 145 -3.20 0.99 0.09
N TYR A 146 -4.37 1.09 -0.55
CA TYR A 146 -5.33 2.18 -0.41
C TYR A 146 -6.62 1.66 0.22
N PHE A 147 -7.21 2.45 1.12
CA PHE A 147 -8.46 2.10 1.78
C PHE A 147 -9.31 3.34 2.03
N PHE A 148 -10.62 3.24 1.76
CA PHE A 148 -11.57 4.18 2.33
C PHE A 148 -11.64 3.98 3.84
N ILE A 149 -11.83 5.05 4.57
CA ILE A 149 -11.96 4.96 6.03
C ILE A 149 -13.38 4.61 6.47
N HIS A 150 -14.37 4.87 5.59
CA HIS A 150 -15.78 4.57 5.80
C HIS A 150 -16.49 4.37 4.47
N GLU A 151 -17.55 3.58 4.46
CA GLU A 151 -18.38 3.26 3.29
C GLU A 151 -19.01 4.52 2.67
N TRP A 152 -19.30 5.53 3.48
CA TRP A 152 -19.84 6.82 3.02
C TRP A 152 -18.94 7.50 1.99
N PHE A 153 -17.65 7.42 2.16
CA PHE A 153 -16.71 8.01 1.20
C PHE A 153 -16.56 7.18 -0.08
N ARG A 154 -16.82 5.88 0.01
CA ARG A 154 -16.79 5.00 -1.16
C ARG A 154 -18.05 5.16 -2.01
N ASN A 155 -19.22 5.04 -1.38
CA ASN A 155 -20.50 4.89 -2.05
C ASN A 155 -21.27 6.22 -2.18
N GLY A 156 -20.83 7.25 -1.46
CA GLY A 156 -21.61 8.44 -1.19
C GLY A 156 -22.56 8.22 -0.01
N SER A 157 -23.09 9.32 0.53
CA SER A 157 -24.15 9.29 1.54
C SER A 157 -24.98 10.56 1.53
N SER A 158 -26.26 10.39 1.72
CA SER A 158 -27.25 11.43 1.99
C SER A 158 -27.97 11.19 3.30
N ASP A 159 -27.39 10.40 4.21
CA ASP A 159 -27.98 10.04 5.50
C ASP A 159 -28.08 11.25 6.40
N THR A 160 -29.13 11.28 7.21
CA THR A 160 -29.29 12.28 8.28
C THR A 160 -28.82 11.68 9.60
N ILE A 161 -27.84 12.32 10.23
CA ILE A 161 -27.33 11.93 11.54
C ILE A 161 -28.36 12.36 12.59
N GLU A 162 -29.00 11.39 13.23
CA GLU A 162 -30.17 11.60 14.11
C GLU A 162 -29.86 12.56 15.27
N ASP A 163 -28.72 12.42 15.92
CA ASP A 163 -28.34 13.21 17.08
C ASP A 163 -28.18 14.72 16.79
N THR A 164 -27.76 15.06 15.57
CA THR A 164 -27.49 16.44 15.18
C THR A 164 -28.52 16.99 14.20
N GLY A 165 -29.30 16.12 13.54
CA GLY A 165 -30.18 16.47 12.43
C GLY A 165 -29.44 16.92 11.18
N PHE A 166 -28.10 16.73 11.13
CA PHE A 166 -27.28 17.11 9.99
C PHE A 166 -27.40 16.07 8.87
N THR A 167 -27.72 16.52 7.65
CA THR A 167 -27.77 15.65 6.48
C THR A 167 -26.42 15.65 5.78
N LEU A 168 -25.83 14.47 5.69
CA LEU A 168 -24.62 14.26 4.92
C LEU A 168 -24.90 14.54 3.44
N SER A 169 -23.94 15.10 2.76
CA SER A 169 -23.90 15.23 1.30
C SER A 169 -22.49 14.84 0.85
N ILE A 170 -22.25 13.54 0.88
CA ILE A 170 -20.98 12.94 0.44
C ILE A 170 -21.26 12.30 -0.91
N PRO A 171 -20.69 12.82 -2.01
CA PRO A 171 -20.83 12.18 -3.31
C PRO A 171 -20.06 10.86 -3.34
N SER A 172 -20.47 9.93 -4.21
CA SER A 172 -19.66 8.75 -4.49
C SER A 172 -18.28 9.16 -4.99
N TYR A 173 -17.26 8.43 -4.55
CA TYR A 173 -15.88 8.69 -4.98
C TYR A 173 -15.70 8.50 -6.49
N TYR A 174 -16.46 7.58 -7.08
CA TYR A 174 -16.46 7.27 -8.50
C TYR A 174 -17.86 7.45 -9.10
N PRO A 175 -17.94 7.81 -10.38
CA PRO A 175 -16.87 8.18 -11.31
C PRO A 175 -16.32 9.59 -11.06
N LEU A 176 -15.20 9.92 -11.73
CA LEU A 176 -14.65 11.27 -11.72
C LEU A 176 -15.58 12.24 -12.49
N VAL A 177 -15.79 13.43 -11.97
CA VAL A 177 -16.52 14.50 -12.64
C VAL A 177 -15.51 15.49 -13.25
N ASN A 178 -15.42 15.55 -14.57
CA ASN A 178 -14.43 16.35 -15.29
C ASN A 178 -12.99 16.09 -14.80
N GLY A 179 -12.66 14.84 -14.57
CA GLY A 179 -11.33 14.41 -14.09
C GLY A 179 -11.03 14.70 -12.63
N LEU A 180 -12.02 15.15 -11.84
CA LEU A 180 -11.87 15.49 -10.44
C LEU A 180 -12.80 14.64 -9.57
N HIS A 181 -12.37 14.33 -8.35
CA HIS A 181 -13.24 13.75 -7.35
C HIS A 181 -14.18 14.82 -6.78
N PRO A 182 -15.48 14.57 -6.74
CA PRO A 182 -16.42 15.47 -6.10
C PRO A 182 -16.21 15.48 -4.58
N ILE A 183 -16.37 16.65 -3.96
CA ILE A 183 -16.13 16.85 -2.52
C ILE A 183 -17.45 17.07 -1.80
N GLY A 184 -17.63 16.41 -0.65
CA GLY A 184 -18.82 16.50 0.19
C GLY A 184 -18.86 17.71 1.13
N ASN A 185 -19.95 17.81 1.89
CA ASN A 185 -20.18 18.87 2.90
C ASN A 185 -19.46 18.61 4.24
N VAL A 186 -18.77 17.51 4.38
CA VAL A 186 -18.01 17.16 5.59
C VAL A 186 -16.53 17.00 5.30
N VAL A 187 -15.72 17.07 6.34
CA VAL A 187 -14.28 16.83 6.31
C VAL A 187 -13.86 16.05 7.56
N ILE A 188 -12.83 15.22 7.40
CA ILE A 188 -12.29 14.39 8.50
C ILE A 188 -11.39 15.25 9.37
N ARG A 189 -11.50 15.08 10.69
CA ARG A 189 -10.62 15.65 11.70
C ARG A 189 -10.28 14.62 12.77
N ASN A 190 -9.23 14.88 13.51
CA ASN A 190 -8.75 14.05 14.62
C ASN A 190 -8.63 12.57 14.24
N PHE A 191 -8.12 12.33 13.03
CA PHE A 191 -7.92 10.98 12.49
C PHE A 191 -6.70 10.33 13.13
N GLU A 192 -6.90 9.17 13.71
CA GLU A 192 -5.85 8.32 14.24
C GLU A 192 -5.98 6.91 13.68
N LEU A 193 -4.89 6.39 13.15
CA LEU A 193 -4.81 5.06 12.56
C LEU A 193 -4.01 4.14 13.45
N TYR A 194 -4.52 2.94 13.65
CA TYR A 194 -3.94 1.93 14.52
C TYR A 194 -3.75 0.62 13.77
N LYS A 195 -2.72 -0.10 14.18
CA LYS A 195 -2.44 -1.46 13.75
C LYS A 195 -2.46 -2.38 14.94
N ILE A 196 -3.07 -3.57 14.81
CA ILE A 196 -3.01 -4.59 15.86
C ILE A 196 -1.56 -5.01 16.07
N ASP A 197 -1.17 -5.11 17.32
CA ASP A 197 0.16 -5.58 17.74
C ASP A 197 0.07 -6.96 18.39
N ALA A 198 0.83 -7.89 17.84
CA ALA A 198 0.97 -9.24 18.37
C ALA A 198 2.25 -9.43 19.21
N SER A 199 3.07 -8.37 19.35
CA SER A 199 4.41 -8.45 19.94
C SER A 199 4.47 -8.05 21.42
N ASN A 200 3.32 -7.81 22.07
CA ASN A 200 3.22 -7.31 23.44
C ASN A 200 4.03 -6.01 23.65
N ASN A 201 3.96 -5.09 22.72
CA ASN A 201 4.60 -3.78 22.84
C ASN A 201 3.95 -3.00 24.02
N PRO A 202 4.71 -2.50 24.98
CA PRO A 202 4.18 -1.73 26.10
C PRO A 202 3.55 -0.39 25.71
N GLN A 203 3.71 0.06 24.48
CA GLN A 203 3.10 1.26 23.93
C GLN A 203 1.79 0.95 23.17
N ALA A 204 1.37 -0.31 23.15
CA ALA A 204 0.12 -0.70 22.51
C ALA A 204 -1.02 -0.58 23.52
N ASP A 205 -2.08 0.12 23.14
CA ASP A 205 -3.28 0.32 23.94
C ASP A 205 -4.25 -0.84 23.71
N PRO A 206 -4.92 -1.34 24.75
CA PRO A 206 -5.99 -2.32 24.60
C PRO A 206 -7.19 -1.71 23.87
N GLY A 207 -7.86 -2.50 23.06
CA GLY A 207 -9.03 -2.02 22.32
C GLY A 207 -9.72 -3.07 21.49
N THR A 208 -10.78 -2.65 20.82
CA THR A 208 -11.56 -3.50 19.92
C THR A 208 -11.84 -2.76 18.61
N ALA A 209 -11.55 -3.42 17.50
CA ALA A 209 -11.91 -2.95 16.17
C ALA A 209 -13.25 -3.59 15.75
N TYR A 210 -14.25 -2.75 15.47
CA TYR A 210 -15.59 -3.12 15.02
C TYR A 210 -15.77 -2.78 13.55
N ILE A 211 -16.70 -3.44 12.88
CA ILE A 211 -17.12 -3.04 11.53
C ILE A 211 -17.81 -1.67 11.59
N ASP A 212 -18.70 -1.48 12.55
CA ASP A 212 -19.26 -0.18 12.87
C ASP A 212 -19.18 0.05 14.40
N PRO A 213 -18.33 0.98 14.86
CA PRO A 213 -18.22 1.26 16.28
C PRO A 213 -19.44 1.99 16.86
N ASN A 214 -20.30 2.56 16.02
CA ASN A 214 -21.54 3.23 16.45
C ASN A 214 -22.73 2.28 16.50
N ASP A 215 -22.63 1.11 15.84
CA ASP A 215 -23.59 0.00 15.97
C ASP A 215 -22.86 -1.32 16.23
N LEU A 216 -22.60 -1.60 17.50
CA LEU A 216 -21.88 -2.80 17.93
C LEU A 216 -22.65 -4.11 17.66
N SER A 217 -23.94 -4.03 17.31
CA SER A 217 -24.76 -5.18 16.93
C SER A 217 -24.51 -5.60 15.47
N LEU A 218 -23.94 -4.71 14.67
CA LEU A 218 -23.62 -4.97 13.27
C LEU A 218 -22.35 -5.83 13.16
N TYR A 219 -22.51 -7.06 12.70
CA TYR A 219 -21.41 -8.02 12.52
C TYR A 219 -20.57 -8.27 13.80
N PRO A 220 -21.18 -8.64 14.94
CA PRO A 220 -20.46 -8.81 16.21
C PRO A 220 -19.38 -9.89 16.14
N ASP A 221 -19.55 -10.90 15.28
CA ASP A 221 -18.60 -11.99 15.01
C ASP A 221 -17.36 -11.56 14.18
N LYS A 222 -17.38 -10.34 13.63
CA LYS A 222 -16.28 -9.76 12.83
C LYS A 222 -15.44 -8.76 13.61
N SER A 223 -15.80 -8.46 14.84
CA SER A 223 -14.98 -7.60 15.69
C SER A 223 -13.66 -8.28 16.08
N LYS A 224 -12.65 -7.48 16.39
CA LYS A 224 -11.35 -7.98 16.82
C LYS A 224 -10.84 -7.21 18.01
N GLU A 225 -10.75 -7.90 19.15
CA GLU A 225 -10.10 -7.42 20.36
C GLU A 225 -8.59 -7.66 20.31
N GLY A 226 -7.80 -6.76 20.86
CA GLY A 226 -6.35 -6.88 20.94
C GLY A 226 -5.67 -5.62 21.45
N ALA A 227 -4.35 -5.63 21.39
CA ALA A 227 -3.53 -4.46 21.63
C ALA A 227 -3.24 -3.75 20.29
N PHE A 228 -3.34 -2.43 20.27
CA PHE A 228 -3.21 -1.63 19.07
C PHE A 228 -2.10 -0.59 19.23
N ILE A 229 -1.25 -0.48 18.21
CA ILE A 229 -0.22 0.56 18.12
C ILE A 229 -0.70 1.63 17.15
N ARG A 230 -0.59 2.90 17.58
CA ARG A 230 -0.84 4.04 16.74
C ARG A 230 0.23 4.16 15.65
N LEU A 231 -0.21 4.37 14.41
CA LEU A 231 0.63 4.64 13.25
C LEU A 231 0.86 6.13 13.09
N GLU A 232 2.03 6.50 12.56
CA GLU A 232 2.42 7.89 12.36
C GLU A 232 2.05 8.39 10.97
N ARG A 233 1.29 9.49 10.92
CA ARG A 233 0.97 10.20 9.68
C ARG A 233 2.25 10.72 9.00
N GLY A 234 2.36 10.54 7.69
CA GLY A 234 3.53 10.93 6.89
C GLY A 234 4.67 9.89 6.91
N SER A 235 4.76 9.08 7.95
CA SER A 235 5.73 8.00 8.08
C SER A 235 5.16 6.67 7.62
N ASP A 236 4.02 6.26 8.15
CA ASP A 236 3.41 4.97 7.91
C ASP A 236 2.27 5.05 6.90
N TYR A 237 1.57 6.16 6.88
CA TYR A 237 0.46 6.41 5.96
C TYR A 237 0.30 7.89 5.62
N SER A 238 -0.46 8.15 4.57
CA SER A 238 -1.03 9.45 4.25
C SER A 238 -2.55 9.35 4.22
N ILE A 239 -3.24 10.46 4.47
CA ILE A 239 -4.70 10.55 4.44
C ILE A 239 -5.13 11.73 3.56
N ASN A 240 -6.18 11.50 2.78
CA ASN A 240 -6.97 12.56 2.17
C ASN A 240 -8.22 12.79 3.02
N GLU A 241 -8.22 13.88 3.78
CA GLU A 241 -9.28 14.21 4.74
C GLU A 241 -10.58 14.67 4.07
N ASP A 242 -10.50 15.14 2.82
CA ASP A 242 -11.65 15.59 2.04
C ASP A 242 -12.38 14.43 1.35
N LEU A 243 -11.63 13.44 0.91
CA LEU A 243 -12.12 12.31 0.13
C LEU A 243 -12.24 11.01 0.94
N GLY A 244 -11.79 11.02 2.20
CA GLY A 244 -11.98 9.93 3.15
C GLY A 244 -11.25 8.63 2.81
N PHE A 245 -9.99 8.73 2.34
CA PHE A 245 -9.18 7.54 2.11
C PHE A 245 -7.76 7.70 2.65
N ILE A 246 -7.14 6.59 2.93
CA ILE A 246 -5.74 6.49 3.34
C ILE A 246 -4.93 5.72 2.29
N ARG A 247 -3.66 6.09 2.18
CA ARG A 247 -2.64 5.32 1.47
C ARG A 247 -1.58 4.87 2.46
N MET A 248 -1.38 3.58 2.58
CA MET A 248 -0.28 3.03 3.37
C MET A 248 1.05 3.25 2.65
N ARG A 249 2.13 3.38 3.39
CA ARG A 249 3.47 3.49 2.79
C ARG A 249 3.87 2.21 2.05
N ASN A 250 3.54 1.05 2.63
CA ASN A 250 3.78 -0.26 2.06
C ASN A 250 2.47 -1.05 2.07
N SER A 251 2.30 -1.96 1.10
CA SER A 251 1.17 -2.89 1.10
C SER A 251 1.16 -3.73 2.38
N LEU A 252 0.00 -3.79 3.00
CA LEU A 252 -0.23 -4.58 4.21
C LEU A 252 -0.36 -6.06 3.83
N GLN A 253 -0.01 -6.94 4.76
CA GLN A 253 -0.18 -8.39 4.59
C GLN A 253 -1.31 -8.88 5.50
N ASN A 254 -0.96 -9.41 6.66
CA ASN A 254 -1.89 -9.99 7.63
C ASN A 254 -2.24 -9.03 8.79
N GLU A 255 -1.88 -7.76 8.68
CA GLU A 255 -2.17 -6.76 9.70
C GLU A 255 -3.64 -6.36 9.68
N ILE A 256 -4.20 -6.16 10.86
CA ILE A 256 -5.49 -5.51 11.05
C ILE A 256 -5.22 -4.02 11.21
N ILE A 257 -5.96 -3.21 10.45
CA ILE A 257 -5.89 -1.76 10.52
C ILE A 257 -7.27 -1.24 10.93
N ALA A 258 -7.29 -0.34 11.89
CA ALA A 258 -8.50 0.28 12.38
C ALA A 258 -8.24 1.75 12.74
N ALA A 259 -9.27 2.56 12.78
CA ALA A 259 -9.15 3.99 13.05
C ALA A 259 -10.28 4.51 13.93
N HIS A 260 -10.03 5.64 14.58
CA HIS A 260 -11.08 6.53 15.02
C HIS A 260 -10.90 7.92 14.40
N PHE A 261 -11.98 8.65 14.23
CA PHE A 261 -11.97 9.96 13.59
C PHE A 261 -13.28 10.72 13.85
N GLN A 262 -13.26 11.99 13.52
CA GLN A 262 -14.40 12.87 13.60
C GLN A 262 -14.78 13.38 12.21
N LEU A 263 -16.08 13.46 11.93
CA LEU A 263 -16.61 14.21 10.80
C LEU A 263 -17.11 15.56 11.31
N VAL A 264 -16.62 16.62 10.69
CA VAL A 264 -17.05 17.99 10.96
C VAL A 264 -17.69 18.60 9.72
N ASP A 265 -18.65 19.47 9.91
CA ASP A 265 -19.21 20.27 8.83
C ASP A 265 -18.12 21.13 8.20
N ARG A 266 -17.96 21.06 6.90
CA ARG A 266 -16.92 21.79 6.15
C ARG A 266 -17.07 23.29 6.25
N ALA A 267 -18.31 23.79 6.33
CA ALA A 267 -18.60 25.21 6.34
C ALA A 267 -18.39 25.84 7.73
N THR A 268 -18.82 25.15 8.78
CA THR A 268 -18.85 25.69 10.15
C THR A 268 -17.75 25.16 11.05
N GLY A 269 -17.15 24.00 10.70
CA GLY A 269 -16.21 23.28 11.56
C GLY A 269 -16.88 22.58 12.76
N GLN A 270 -18.21 22.55 12.81
CA GLN A 270 -18.94 21.90 13.90
C GLN A 270 -18.80 20.37 13.79
N LEU A 271 -18.62 19.72 14.94
CA LEU A 271 -18.63 18.25 15.03
C LEU A 271 -20.02 17.72 14.67
N ILE A 272 -20.07 16.82 13.71
CA ILE A 272 -21.30 16.15 13.27
C ILE A 272 -21.42 14.77 13.90
N ILE A 273 -20.38 13.96 13.79
CA ILE A 273 -20.33 12.61 14.36
C ILE A 273 -18.90 12.21 14.66
N GLN A 274 -18.70 11.45 15.71
CA GLN A 274 -17.45 10.77 16.01
C GLN A 274 -17.60 9.29 15.71
N ILE A 275 -16.65 8.72 15.02
CA ILE A 275 -16.58 7.30 14.68
C ILE A 275 -15.47 6.67 15.50
N GLY A 276 -15.88 5.84 16.45
CA GLY A 276 -14.97 5.22 17.42
C GLY A 276 -14.45 6.19 18.48
N GLU A 277 -13.63 5.67 19.38
CA GLU A 277 -13.09 6.43 20.52
C GLU A 277 -11.61 6.08 20.72
N GLY A 278 -10.77 7.11 20.92
CA GLY A 278 -9.39 6.98 21.35
C GLY A 278 -9.27 6.76 22.86
N VAL A 279 -8.05 6.50 23.32
CA VAL A 279 -7.75 6.46 24.76
C VAL A 279 -7.93 7.85 25.37
N SER A 280 -8.63 7.94 26.50
CA SER A 280 -8.83 9.16 27.25
C SER A 280 -8.71 8.88 28.76
N GLU A 281 -8.72 9.94 29.60
CA GLU A 281 -8.74 9.80 31.07
C GLU A 281 -9.96 8.99 31.61
N GLN A 282 -11.03 8.93 30.84
CA GLN A 282 -12.27 8.23 31.20
C GLN A 282 -12.40 6.86 30.54
N ASN A 283 -11.68 6.62 29.44
CA ASN A 283 -11.73 5.36 28.70
C ASN A 283 -10.30 4.87 28.41
N SER A 284 -9.95 3.73 29.00
CA SER A 284 -8.64 3.11 28.82
C SER A 284 -8.59 2.17 27.61
N ASN A 285 -9.71 1.89 26.94
CA ASN A 285 -9.80 0.99 25.81
C ASN A 285 -10.16 1.76 24.53
N LEU A 286 -9.47 1.42 23.46
CA LEU A 286 -9.79 1.93 22.12
C LEU A 286 -11.07 1.27 21.58
N VAL A 287 -11.94 2.07 20.98
CA VAL A 287 -13.08 1.62 20.19
C VAL A 287 -12.85 2.09 18.77
N LEU A 288 -12.57 1.18 17.84
CA LEU A 288 -12.06 1.52 16.53
C LEU A 288 -12.95 1.00 15.41
N LYS A 289 -13.08 1.76 14.32
CA LYS A 289 -13.62 1.26 13.05
C LYS A 289 -12.58 0.43 12.33
N MET A 290 -12.90 -0.82 12.03
CA MET A 290 -12.04 -1.70 11.24
C MET A 290 -12.01 -1.24 9.79
N ILE A 291 -10.81 -0.96 9.28
CA ILE A 291 -10.57 -0.58 7.88
C ILE A 291 -10.10 -1.79 7.08
N LYS A 292 -9.26 -2.64 7.68
CA LYS A 292 -8.77 -3.87 7.06
C LYS A 292 -8.76 -4.99 8.07
N ALA A 293 -9.37 -6.12 7.71
CA ALA A 293 -9.30 -7.36 8.49
C ALA A 293 -7.95 -8.08 8.29
N GLN A 294 -7.63 -9.01 9.19
CA GLN A 294 -6.42 -9.83 9.13
C GLN A 294 -6.30 -10.59 7.80
N SER A 295 -7.36 -11.27 7.42
CA SER A 295 -7.48 -11.93 6.13
C SER A 295 -8.41 -11.10 5.25
N SER A 296 -7.85 -10.44 4.24
CA SER A 296 -8.66 -9.73 3.25
C SER A 296 -9.38 -10.76 2.39
N HIS A 297 -10.69 -10.91 2.61
CA HIS A 297 -11.55 -11.86 1.90
C HIS A 297 -12.83 -11.18 1.45
N PRO A 298 -13.33 -11.46 0.23
CA PRO A 298 -14.53 -10.83 -0.32
C PRO A 298 -15.78 -10.89 0.57
N ASN A 299 -15.93 -11.95 1.38
CA ASN A 299 -17.06 -12.10 2.29
C ASN A 299 -16.94 -11.29 3.58
N HIS A 300 -15.86 -10.54 3.76
CA HIS A 300 -15.67 -9.70 4.93
C HIS A 300 -16.09 -8.25 4.62
N PRO A 301 -16.93 -7.57 5.44
CA PRO A 301 -17.42 -6.24 5.13
C PRO A 301 -16.31 -5.20 4.85
N ALA A 302 -15.17 -5.29 5.55
CA ALA A 302 -14.04 -4.39 5.30
C ALA A 302 -13.32 -4.63 3.95
N TRP A 303 -13.65 -5.68 3.19
CA TRP A 303 -13.08 -5.93 1.86
C TRP A 303 -13.40 -4.81 0.87
N ASP A 304 -14.60 -4.25 0.97
CA ASP A 304 -15.04 -3.21 0.06
C ASP A 304 -14.43 -1.84 0.32
N LEU A 305 -13.81 -1.66 1.48
CA LEU A 305 -13.04 -0.44 1.77
C LEU A 305 -11.71 -0.38 1.02
N MET A 306 -11.19 -1.52 0.54
CA MET A 306 -9.94 -1.57 -0.22
C MET A 306 -10.15 -1.08 -1.65
N PHE A 307 -9.25 -0.23 -2.14
CA PHE A 307 -9.19 0.18 -3.55
C PHE A 307 -8.80 -1.01 -4.43
N LYS A 308 -9.51 -1.17 -5.55
CA LYS A 308 -9.32 -2.27 -6.50
C LYS A 308 -9.04 -1.77 -7.93
N ASN A 309 -8.73 -0.49 -8.07
CA ASN A 309 -8.56 0.22 -9.34
C ASN A 309 -7.20 0.90 -9.49
N VAL A 310 -6.25 0.61 -8.60
CA VAL A 310 -4.90 1.19 -8.63
C VAL A 310 -3.91 0.15 -9.12
N TYR A 311 -3.13 0.51 -10.14
CA TYR A 311 -2.16 -0.37 -10.80
C TYR A 311 -0.76 0.20 -10.72
N SER A 312 0.26 -0.67 -10.59
CA SER A 312 1.65 -0.22 -10.53
C SER A 312 2.28 -0.22 -11.90
N MET A 313 2.85 0.89 -12.31
CA MET A 313 3.64 0.99 -13.54
C MET A 313 5.01 0.28 -13.46
N GLY A 314 5.36 -0.30 -12.30
CA GLY A 314 6.59 -1.07 -12.10
C GLY A 314 7.82 -0.26 -11.74
N SER A 315 7.74 1.07 -11.69
CA SER A 315 8.80 1.98 -11.24
C SER A 315 8.20 3.25 -10.62
N THR A 316 9.05 4.04 -10.01
CA THR A 316 8.71 5.35 -9.43
C THR A 316 9.49 6.45 -10.14
N ASN A 317 9.04 7.71 -10.03
CA ASN A 317 9.65 8.87 -10.68
C ASN A 317 9.80 8.67 -12.20
N ILE A 318 8.70 8.33 -12.86
CA ILE A 318 8.65 8.08 -14.30
C ILE A 318 8.68 9.41 -15.05
N ASP A 319 9.43 9.45 -16.17
CA ASP A 319 9.43 10.60 -17.07
C ASP A 319 8.15 10.60 -17.91
N SER A 320 7.35 11.66 -17.74
CA SER A 320 6.07 11.84 -18.45
C SER A 320 6.21 11.84 -19.97
N GLN A 321 7.32 12.36 -20.49
CA GLN A 321 7.55 12.46 -21.94
C GLN A 321 7.82 11.11 -22.60
N SER A 322 8.21 10.11 -21.80
CA SER A 322 8.49 8.77 -22.28
C SER A 322 7.40 7.76 -21.95
N LEU A 323 6.36 8.19 -21.23
CA LEU A 323 5.29 7.31 -20.80
C LEU A 323 4.29 7.05 -21.95
N GLU A 324 4.19 5.80 -22.33
CA GLU A 324 3.17 5.30 -23.26
C GLU A 324 2.34 4.23 -22.54
N VAL A 325 1.04 4.37 -22.56
CA VAL A 325 0.12 3.40 -21.95
C VAL A 325 -0.92 3.00 -22.99
N SER A 326 -1.18 1.71 -23.10
CA SER A 326 -2.30 1.17 -23.86
C SER A 326 -2.99 0.06 -23.10
N ILE A 327 -4.29 -0.11 -23.30
CA ILE A 327 -5.05 -1.23 -22.78
C ILE A 327 -5.42 -2.12 -23.96
N ILE A 328 -5.08 -3.40 -23.85
CA ILE A 328 -5.23 -4.37 -24.93
C ILE A 328 -6.28 -5.40 -24.51
N ASP A 329 -7.23 -5.67 -25.42
CA ASP A 329 -8.15 -6.82 -25.32
C ASP A 329 -7.46 -8.07 -25.87
N ASN A 330 -7.15 -9.01 -25.02
CA ASN A 330 -6.51 -10.27 -25.40
C ASN A 330 -7.46 -11.26 -26.06
N PHE A 331 -8.76 -11.02 -26.02
CA PHE A 331 -9.79 -11.90 -26.61
C PHE A 331 -10.18 -11.48 -28.02
N SER A 332 -9.85 -10.27 -28.45
CA SER A 332 -10.06 -9.81 -29.81
C SER A 332 -9.17 -10.56 -30.82
N THR A 333 -9.68 -10.71 -32.04
CA THR A 333 -8.90 -11.38 -33.13
C THR A 333 -8.97 -10.52 -34.40
N PRO A 334 -7.88 -9.83 -34.78
CA PRO A 334 -6.57 -9.77 -34.08
C PRO A 334 -6.64 -9.04 -32.76
N ILE A 335 -5.66 -9.29 -31.87
CA ILE A 335 -5.52 -8.55 -30.61
C ILE A 335 -5.52 -7.05 -30.88
N SER A 336 -6.32 -6.29 -30.14
CA SER A 336 -6.57 -4.87 -30.39
C SER A 336 -6.52 -4.04 -29.12
N ASP A 337 -6.12 -2.79 -29.26
CA ASP A 337 -6.24 -1.73 -28.24
C ASP A 337 -7.52 -0.89 -28.43
N ARG A 338 -8.40 -1.28 -29.37
CA ARG A 338 -9.61 -0.56 -29.76
C ARG A 338 -10.81 -1.47 -29.78
N ALA A 339 -11.96 -0.91 -29.42
CA ALA A 339 -13.26 -1.51 -29.61
C ALA A 339 -13.73 -1.37 -31.07
N ASP A 340 -14.78 -2.07 -31.45
CA ASP A 340 -15.35 -2.09 -32.81
C ASP A 340 -15.79 -0.71 -33.29
N ASN A 341 -16.15 0.20 -32.38
CA ASN A 341 -16.50 1.59 -32.71
C ASN A 341 -15.29 2.49 -33.01
N GLY A 342 -14.07 1.94 -32.93
CA GLY A 342 -12.81 2.64 -33.20
C GLY A 342 -12.21 3.40 -32.00
N ASN A 343 -12.93 3.50 -30.88
CA ASN A 343 -12.40 4.12 -29.65
C ASN A 343 -11.34 3.24 -29.00
N THR A 344 -10.28 3.84 -28.49
CA THR A 344 -9.27 3.11 -27.74
C THR A 344 -9.84 2.63 -26.39
N PHE A 345 -9.40 1.47 -25.91
CA PHE A 345 -9.77 1.04 -24.56
C PHE A 345 -9.22 2.01 -23.50
N LEU A 346 -8.11 2.70 -23.78
CA LEU A 346 -7.59 3.75 -22.91
C LEU A 346 -8.64 4.85 -22.66
N ASN A 347 -9.30 5.33 -23.73
CA ASN A 347 -10.38 6.31 -23.64
C ASN A 347 -11.63 5.72 -22.98
N LEU A 348 -12.06 4.51 -23.40
CA LEU A 348 -13.26 3.89 -22.86
C LEU A 348 -13.19 3.62 -21.35
N PHE A 349 -12.00 3.30 -20.84
CA PHE A 349 -11.74 3.17 -19.40
C PHE A 349 -11.52 4.52 -18.68
N GLY A 350 -11.62 5.66 -19.41
CA GLY A 350 -11.57 7.00 -18.84
C GLY A 350 -10.17 7.48 -18.47
N LEU A 351 -9.13 6.91 -19.07
CA LEU A 351 -7.73 7.30 -18.85
C LEU A 351 -7.22 8.32 -19.87
N ASP A 352 -8.00 8.61 -20.92
CA ASP A 352 -7.73 9.55 -22.01
C ASP A 352 -9.00 10.33 -22.29
N ASN A 353 -9.25 11.37 -21.49
CA ASN A 353 -10.41 12.26 -21.63
C ASN A 353 -10.00 13.65 -22.09
N PHE A 354 -8.73 14.02 -21.91
CA PHE A 354 -8.20 15.34 -22.17
C PHE A 354 -6.97 15.24 -23.07
N ASN A 355 -6.84 16.16 -23.99
CA ASN A 355 -5.59 16.27 -24.73
C ASN A 355 -4.49 16.99 -23.90
N GLN A 356 -3.27 17.00 -24.41
CA GLN A 356 -2.12 17.61 -23.73
C GLN A 356 -2.29 19.11 -23.47
N SER A 357 -3.20 19.81 -24.16
CA SER A 357 -3.55 21.20 -23.89
C SER A 357 -4.62 21.38 -22.82
N GLY A 358 -5.18 20.28 -22.29
CA GLY A 358 -6.23 20.27 -21.27
C GLY A 358 -7.65 20.44 -21.83
N ALA A 359 -7.84 20.40 -23.16
CA ALA A 359 -9.19 20.37 -23.73
C ALA A 359 -9.80 18.96 -23.59
N SER A 360 -11.12 18.91 -23.38
CA SER A 360 -11.85 17.65 -23.22
C SER A 360 -12.05 16.94 -24.57
N THR A 361 -10.95 16.49 -25.15
CA THR A 361 -10.90 15.72 -26.40
C THR A 361 -9.79 14.69 -26.27
N PRO A 362 -10.12 13.39 -26.37
CA PRO A 362 -9.12 12.31 -26.35
C PRO A 362 -8.04 12.50 -27.41
N ASP A 363 -6.79 12.16 -27.11
CA ASP A 363 -5.63 12.24 -28.02
C ASP A 363 -4.81 10.95 -28.09
N GLU A 364 -5.39 9.85 -27.60
CA GLU A 364 -4.78 8.51 -27.51
C GLU A 364 -3.57 8.44 -26.58
N VAL A 365 -3.39 9.45 -25.73
CA VAL A 365 -2.35 9.52 -24.70
C VAL A 365 -3.00 9.53 -23.33
N ILE A 366 -2.47 8.76 -22.40
CA ILE A 366 -2.97 8.76 -21.01
C ILE A 366 -2.88 10.16 -20.39
N ASP A 367 -3.90 10.55 -19.64
CA ASP A 367 -3.99 11.85 -18.95
C ASP A 367 -2.95 11.98 -17.81
N PHE A 368 -1.66 11.90 -18.13
CA PHE A 368 -0.58 11.91 -17.14
C PHE A 368 -0.46 13.23 -16.38
N ASN A 369 -1.06 14.31 -16.88
CA ASN A 369 -1.15 15.59 -16.18
C ASN A 369 -2.23 15.60 -15.08
N ASN A 370 -3.12 14.61 -15.04
CA ASN A 370 -4.14 14.47 -14.02
C ASN A 370 -3.65 13.54 -12.89
N PRO A 371 -3.35 14.08 -11.69
CA PRO A 371 -2.84 13.27 -10.58
C PRO A 371 -3.88 12.28 -10.02
N ASN A 372 -5.17 12.42 -10.37
CA ASN A 372 -6.22 11.47 -10.02
C ASN A 372 -6.22 10.24 -10.94
N ILE A 373 -5.53 10.30 -12.08
CA ILE A 373 -5.38 9.23 -13.05
C ILE A 373 -3.97 8.64 -12.99
N VAL A 374 -2.94 9.50 -13.05
CA VAL A 374 -1.55 9.04 -13.05
C VAL A 374 -0.73 9.74 -11.98
N ASN A 375 -0.09 8.96 -11.13
CA ASN A 375 0.90 9.47 -10.20
C ASN A 375 2.30 9.00 -10.63
N LEU A 376 3.02 9.86 -11.33
CA LEU A 376 4.36 9.57 -11.85
C LEU A 376 5.40 9.38 -10.74
N GLN A 377 5.22 10.01 -9.57
CA GLN A 377 6.16 9.89 -8.44
C GLN A 377 6.09 8.51 -7.79
N THR A 378 4.88 8.00 -7.59
CA THR A 378 4.66 6.68 -7.00
C THR A 378 4.61 5.57 -8.03
N GLY A 379 4.51 5.92 -9.32
CA GLY A 379 4.40 4.98 -10.42
C GLY A 379 3.07 4.22 -10.41
N GLU A 380 1.96 4.93 -10.22
CA GLU A 380 0.62 4.36 -10.08
C GLU A 380 -0.35 4.94 -11.10
N ILE A 381 -1.20 4.08 -11.67
CA ILE A 381 -2.34 4.44 -12.51
C ILE A 381 -3.61 4.13 -11.72
N HIS A 382 -4.53 5.07 -11.67
CA HIS A 382 -5.82 4.97 -11.03
C HIS A 382 -6.92 5.00 -12.11
N LEU A 383 -7.65 3.90 -12.25
CA LEU A 383 -8.79 3.86 -13.16
C LEU A 383 -9.99 4.57 -12.53
N PRO A 384 -10.78 5.35 -13.31
CA PRO A 384 -11.90 6.14 -12.79
C PRO A 384 -13.07 5.33 -12.22
N ALA A 385 -13.25 4.09 -12.64
CA ALA A 385 -14.24 3.20 -12.01
C ALA A 385 -13.63 2.49 -10.81
N LEU A 386 -14.42 2.22 -9.77
CA LEU A 386 -13.96 1.54 -8.55
C LEU A 386 -13.60 0.08 -8.81
N LEU A 387 -14.40 -0.59 -9.66
CA LEU A 387 -14.19 -1.95 -10.15
C LEU A 387 -14.17 -1.90 -11.70
N PRO A 388 -13.04 -1.51 -12.31
CA PRO A 388 -13.01 -1.07 -13.70
C PRO A 388 -13.42 -2.14 -14.73
N PHE A 389 -13.15 -3.42 -14.43
CA PHE A 389 -13.34 -4.52 -15.39
C PHE A 389 -14.62 -5.33 -15.18
N VAL A 390 -15.61 -4.75 -14.51
CA VAL A 390 -16.95 -5.31 -14.33
C VAL A 390 -17.99 -4.23 -14.58
N SER A 391 -19.17 -4.61 -15.11
CA SER A 391 -20.27 -3.68 -15.30
C SER A 391 -20.87 -3.24 -13.97
N ASN A 392 -21.29 -1.98 -13.86
CA ASN A 392 -22.02 -1.48 -12.70
C ASN A 392 -23.40 -2.14 -12.55
N ASP A 393 -23.96 -2.68 -13.62
CA ASP A 393 -25.20 -3.47 -13.58
C ASP A 393 -25.01 -4.80 -12.86
N ASP A 394 -23.78 -5.34 -12.86
CA ASP A 394 -23.45 -6.61 -12.23
C ASP A 394 -22.96 -6.41 -10.78
N ILE A 395 -22.12 -5.40 -10.54
CA ILE A 395 -21.53 -5.13 -9.21
C ILE A 395 -21.47 -3.62 -8.96
N VAL A 396 -21.99 -3.18 -7.83
CA VAL A 396 -21.97 -1.76 -7.40
C VAL A 396 -20.54 -1.22 -7.37
N GLY A 397 -20.30 -0.11 -8.06
CA GLY A 397 -19.00 0.50 -8.24
C GLY A 397 -18.23 -0.02 -9.45
N GLY A 398 -18.86 -0.81 -10.28
CA GLY A 398 -18.34 -1.23 -11.58
C GLY A 398 -18.29 -0.08 -12.60
N ASN A 399 -17.91 -0.42 -13.81
CA ASN A 399 -17.81 0.54 -14.90
C ASN A 399 -19.22 0.90 -15.44
N GLU A 400 -19.48 2.19 -15.61
CA GLU A 400 -20.76 2.72 -16.09
C GLU A 400 -20.76 3.01 -17.61
N ASN A 401 -19.61 2.86 -18.29
CA ASN A 401 -19.51 3.10 -19.72
C ASN A 401 -20.13 1.96 -20.51
N SER A 402 -21.29 2.22 -21.12
CA SER A 402 -22.04 1.23 -21.90
C SER A 402 -21.27 0.66 -23.09
N ASP A 403 -20.33 1.41 -23.67
CA ASP A 403 -19.50 0.97 -24.79
C ASP A 403 -18.48 -0.12 -24.37
N LEU A 404 -18.30 -0.32 -23.06
CA LEU A 404 -17.46 -1.37 -22.52
C LEU A 404 -18.23 -2.64 -22.11
N PHE A 405 -19.55 -2.60 -21.94
CA PHE A 405 -20.30 -3.69 -21.30
C PHE A 405 -20.11 -5.05 -21.96
N GLU A 406 -20.01 -5.10 -23.29
CA GLU A 406 -19.74 -6.34 -24.02
C GLU A 406 -18.34 -6.92 -23.81
N PHE A 407 -17.41 -6.09 -23.32
CA PHE A 407 -16.01 -6.45 -23.05
C PHE A 407 -15.77 -6.80 -21.59
N LEU A 408 -16.69 -6.43 -20.67
CA LEU A 408 -16.49 -6.61 -19.22
C LEU A 408 -16.77 -8.05 -18.80
N GLN A 409 -16.18 -8.42 -17.65
CA GLN A 409 -16.19 -9.79 -17.12
C GLN A 409 -17.16 -9.92 -15.94
N GLU A 410 -17.36 -11.14 -15.44
CA GLU A 410 -18.18 -11.43 -14.25
C GLU A 410 -17.61 -10.85 -12.93
N GLY A 411 -16.43 -10.21 -12.98
CA GLY A 411 -15.81 -9.59 -11.81
C GLY A 411 -15.26 -10.55 -10.78
N LYS A 412 -14.97 -11.79 -11.14
CA LYS A 412 -14.37 -12.81 -10.21
C LYS A 412 -13.11 -12.32 -9.53
N MET A 413 -12.32 -11.46 -10.18
CA MET A 413 -11.13 -10.84 -9.58
C MET A 413 -11.43 -9.97 -8.37
N TYR A 414 -12.67 -9.51 -8.22
CA TYR A 414 -13.12 -8.66 -7.11
C TYR A 414 -13.91 -9.45 -6.04
N THR A 415 -14.48 -10.59 -6.42
CA THR A 415 -15.37 -11.39 -5.58
C THR A 415 -14.77 -12.70 -5.12
N SER A 416 -13.61 -13.12 -5.63
CA SER A 416 -12.89 -14.31 -5.21
C SER A 416 -11.49 -13.99 -4.68
N SER A 417 -11.07 -14.70 -3.65
CA SER A 417 -9.68 -14.71 -3.17
C SER A 417 -8.82 -15.78 -3.86
N ASN A 418 -9.46 -16.68 -4.61
CA ASN A 418 -8.77 -17.76 -5.30
C ASN A 418 -8.24 -17.31 -6.67
N ARG A 419 -6.91 -17.15 -6.76
CA ARG A 419 -6.25 -16.66 -7.98
C ARG A 419 -6.58 -17.49 -9.23
N THR A 420 -6.72 -18.81 -9.10
CA THR A 420 -7.01 -19.67 -10.26
C THR A 420 -8.41 -19.47 -10.85
N GLU A 421 -9.35 -18.93 -10.07
CA GLU A 421 -10.72 -18.67 -10.53
C GLU A 421 -10.82 -17.46 -11.46
N TYR A 422 -9.90 -16.49 -11.35
CA TYR A 422 -9.97 -15.26 -12.13
C TYR A 422 -8.81 -15.06 -13.12
N THR A 423 -7.69 -15.78 -13.00
CA THR A 423 -6.58 -15.61 -13.96
C THR A 423 -6.89 -16.19 -15.33
N GLY A 424 -7.77 -17.20 -15.42
CA GLY A 424 -8.21 -17.77 -16.68
C GLY A 424 -9.18 -16.88 -17.47
N ASP A 425 -9.83 -15.95 -16.76
CA ASP A 425 -10.83 -15.04 -17.32
C ASP A 425 -10.24 -13.63 -17.59
N SER A 426 -8.94 -13.43 -17.38
CA SER A 426 -8.26 -12.15 -17.63
C SER A 426 -8.36 -11.76 -19.10
N ARG A 427 -9.04 -10.68 -19.37
CA ARG A 427 -9.27 -10.18 -20.72
C ARG A 427 -8.34 -9.05 -21.10
N PHE A 428 -8.08 -8.12 -20.17
CA PHE A 428 -7.33 -6.92 -20.47
C PHE A 428 -5.90 -6.97 -19.93
N THR A 429 -4.98 -6.40 -20.73
CA THR A 429 -3.60 -6.14 -20.33
C THR A 429 -3.30 -4.65 -20.50
N LEU A 430 -2.84 -4.01 -19.44
CA LEU A 430 -2.29 -2.67 -19.51
C LEU A 430 -0.81 -2.78 -19.87
N ASN A 431 -0.44 -2.32 -21.05
CA ASN A 431 0.94 -2.18 -21.47
C ASN A 431 1.44 -0.79 -21.08
N VAL A 432 2.49 -0.75 -20.30
CA VAL A 432 3.10 0.50 -19.82
C VAL A 432 4.56 0.54 -20.25
N ASN A 433 4.87 1.44 -21.15
CA ASN A 433 6.21 1.67 -21.68
C ASN A 433 6.72 2.99 -21.14
N TYR A 434 7.91 3.03 -20.62
CA TYR A 434 8.54 4.26 -20.13
C TYR A 434 10.06 4.14 -20.08
N THR A 435 10.72 5.28 -20.04
CA THR A 435 12.12 5.35 -19.66
C THR A 435 12.22 5.95 -18.25
N ASN A 436 13.07 5.38 -17.42
CA ASN A 436 13.42 6.08 -16.18
C ASN A 436 14.20 7.34 -16.55
N PRO A 437 13.95 8.47 -15.88
CA PRO A 437 14.80 9.63 -16.06
C PRO A 437 16.24 9.17 -15.81
N THR A 438 17.07 9.37 -16.80
CA THR A 438 18.51 9.25 -16.58
C THR A 438 18.78 10.21 -15.46
N SER A 439 19.10 9.71 -14.27
CA SER A 439 19.67 10.58 -13.25
C SER A 439 20.89 11.19 -13.93
N THR A 440 20.76 12.41 -14.43
CA THR A 440 21.91 13.27 -14.59
C THR A 440 22.47 13.32 -13.19
N ILE A 441 23.39 12.41 -12.91
CA ILE A 441 24.31 12.59 -11.83
C ILE A 441 25.02 13.88 -12.24
N ASN A 442 24.46 15.02 -11.79
CA ASN A 442 25.30 16.15 -11.54
C ASN A 442 26.33 15.57 -10.58
N LEU A 443 27.48 15.24 -11.12
CA LEU A 443 28.72 15.10 -10.39
C LEU A 443 29.13 16.48 -9.85
N GLY A 444 28.22 17.17 -9.21
CA GLY A 444 28.54 18.01 -8.10
C GLY A 444 29.15 17.02 -7.12
N LEU A 445 30.48 16.98 -7.16
CA LEU A 445 31.31 16.29 -6.21
C LEU A 445 30.74 16.54 -4.80
N SER A 446 29.81 15.66 -4.39
CA SER A 446 29.57 15.43 -2.99
C SER A 446 30.88 14.80 -2.54
N LEU A 447 31.79 15.66 -2.09
CA LEU A 447 32.88 15.26 -1.24
C LEU A 447 32.25 14.54 -0.05
N ILE A 448 32.15 13.21 -0.17
CA ILE A 448 32.05 12.38 0.99
C ILE A 448 33.33 12.69 1.75
N HIS A 449 33.23 13.56 2.74
CA HIS A 449 34.25 13.65 3.76
C HIS A 449 34.27 12.29 4.45
N ILE A 450 35.14 11.41 3.98
CA ILE A 450 35.66 10.33 4.78
C ILE A 450 36.46 11.04 5.88
N SER A 451 35.80 11.31 7.00
CA SER A 451 36.53 11.68 8.21
C SER A 451 37.36 10.46 8.57
N GLU A 452 38.65 10.56 8.35
CA GLU A 452 39.60 9.63 8.93
C GLU A 452 39.33 9.51 10.45
N PRO A 453 39.36 8.28 10.99
CA PRO A 453 39.19 8.11 12.43
C PRO A 453 40.26 8.92 13.15
N THR A 454 39.85 9.95 13.86
CA THR A 454 40.69 10.75 14.71
C THR A 454 41.35 9.81 15.73
N ARG A 455 42.65 9.60 15.62
CA ARG A 455 43.43 8.94 16.67
C ARG A 455 43.29 9.79 17.92
N LEU A 456 42.59 9.26 18.92
CA LEU A 456 42.64 9.76 20.27
C LEU A 456 44.10 9.58 20.79
N SER A 457 44.85 10.67 20.81
CA SER A 457 46.04 10.75 21.61
C SER A 457 45.62 10.95 23.06
N LEU A 458 45.85 9.94 23.89
CA LEU A 458 45.78 10.05 25.34
C LEU A 458 46.84 11.05 25.81
N ILE A 459 46.42 12.09 26.52
CA ILE A 459 47.22 12.82 27.50
C ILE A 459 46.62 12.55 28.87
#